data_1d1677fcf8694070f19668d5ff9ddb32
#
_entry.id   1d1677fcf8694070f19668d5ff9ddb32
#
_cell.length_a   1.000
_cell.length_b   1.000
_cell.length_c   1.000
_cell.angle_alpha   90.00
_cell.angle_beta   90.00
_cell.angle_gamma   90.00
#
_symmetry.space_group_name_H-M   'P 1'
#
loop_
_entity.id
_entity.type
_entity.pdbx_description
1 polymer ?
#
loop_
_entity_poly.entity_id
_entity_poly.type
_entity_poly.pdbx_seq_one_letter_code
_entity_poly.pdbx_strand_id
1 'polypeptide(L)'
;MLIATITALAILFGGGTFETFFIDDLRKGVKEYVVDDERKDEILDDLKRSEKMIKSFNKERKAQFKEFKKLNRSQATGSNELTGFFEKSMTTRGEYQHHLIDERLTVSAKITPDEWSAIIDNSGHATDKRMQKAQKKLDKAEARGELPFDKTREVIAEAVADTDAEQLLQERLDAMLRSFEKLGSELSAVNVNESALLVDRDISRDQMQQVAEQMNEVRLAVFRHLVDFHMAVKQHTDATEWDQVMKQFNKDISLTAH
;
A
#
# COMPACT_ATOMS: atom_id res chain seq x y z
N MET A 1 -16.30 -7.63 0.69
CA MET A 1 -16.14 -6.60 -0.35
C MET A 1 -15.30 -5.43 0.16
N LEU A 2 -15.75 -4.66 1.12
CA LEU A 2 -15.14 -3.41 1.62
C LEU A 2 -13.67 -3.55 2.05
N ILE A 3 -13.36 -4.58 2.82
CA ILE A 3 -12.04 -4.81 3.42
C ILE A 3 -10.97 -4.98 2.34
N ALA A 4 -11.22 -5.80 1.34
CA ALA A 4 -10.26 -6.10 0.28
C ALA A 4 -9.96 -4.87 -0.60
N THR A 5 -10.97 -4.06 -0.94
CA THR A 5 -10.80 -2.82 -1.72
C THR A 5 -9.98 -1.79 -0.93
N ILE A 6 -10.27 -1.59 0.35
CA ILE A 6 -9.51 -0.66 1.20
C ILE A 6 -8.08 -1.18 1.40
N THR A 7 -7.90 -2.49 1.55
CA THR A 7 -6.58 -3.11 1.66
C THR A 7 -5.77 -2.88 0.38
N ALA A 8 -6.34 -3.10 -0.80
CA ALA A 8 -5.66 -2.87 -2.08
C ALA A 8 -5.22 -1.40 -2.22
N LEU A 9 -6.09 -0.45 -1.90
CA LEU A 9 -5.77 0.98 -1.96
C LEU A 9 -4.78 1.42 -0.88
N ALA A 10 -4.87 0.87 0.33
CA ALA A 10 -3.89 1.11 1.39
C ALA A 10 -2.50 0.57 1.00
N ILE A 11 -2.43 -0.54 0.29
CA ILE A 11 -1.18 -1.11 -0.23
C ILE A 11 -0.61 -0.27 -1.37
N LEU A 12 -1.47 0.29 -2.22
CA LEU A 12 -1.07 1.17 -3.31
C LEU A 12 -0.39 2.44 -2.83
N PHE A 13 -1.08 3.16 -1.98
CA PHE A 13 -0.68 4.48 -1.52
C PHE A 13 -0.17 4.45 -0.08
N GLY A 14 -0.36 3.34 0.62
CA GLY A 14 0.11 3.08 1.99
C GLY A 14 1.53 2.51 2.05
N GLY A 15 2.18 2.59 3.20
CA GLY A 15 3.33 1.76 3.54
C GLY A 15 2.81 0.34 3.73
N GLY A 16 3.30 -0.61 2.93
CA GLY A 16 2.95 -2.01 3.11
C GLY A 16 3.48 -2.55 4.44
N THR A 17 2.89 -3.62 4.91
CA THR A 17 3.37 -4.38 6.09
C THR A 17 4.83 -4.78 5.98
N PHE A 18 5.33 -5.03 4.77
CA PHE A 18 6.73 -5.34 4.50
C PHE A 18 7.70 -4.23 4.95
N GLU A 19 7.32 -2.96 4.80
CA GLU A 19 8.19 -1.81 5.06
C GLU A 19 8.19 -1.38 6.54
N THR A 20 7.12 -1.70 7.28
CA THR A 20 6.94 -1.28 8.67
C THR A 20 7.07 -2.43 9.67
N PHE A 21 6.94 -3.68 9.21
CA PHE A 21 6.81 -4.87 10.05
C PHE A 21 8.04 -5.12 10.93
N PHE A 22 9.23 -4.74 10.46
CA PHE A 22 10.47 -5.13 11.11
C PHE A 22 11.03 -4.13 12.13
N ILE A 23 10.70 -2.87 12.07
CA ILE A 23 11.54 -1.87 12.74
C ILE A 23 11.05 -1.50 14.13
N ASP A 24 9.75 -1.30 14.32
CA ASP A 24 9.25 -0.87 15.63
C ASP A 24 9.39 -1.97 16.70
N ASP A 25 9.03 -3.19 16.34
CA ASP A 25 9.06 -4.32 17.26
C ASP A 25 10.48 -4.84 17.45
N LEU A 26 11.28 -4.88 16.37
CA LEU A 26 12.67 -5.31 16.39
C LEU A 26 13.53 -4.41 17.31
N ARG A 27 13.35 -3.09 17.21
CA ARG A 27 14.10 -2.15 18.06
C ARG A 27 13.82 -2.34 19.55
N LYS A 28 12.57 -2.59 19.91
CA LYS A 28 12.19 -2.87 21.30
C LYS A 28 12.79 -4.19 21.75
N GLY A 29 12.64 -5.23 20.94
CA GLY A 29 13.20 -6.55 21.23
C GLY A 29 14.72 -6.54 21.36
N VAL A 30 15.44 -5.84 20.48
CA VAL A 30 16.91 -5.68 20.57
C VAL A 30 17.32 -5.05 21.91
N LYS A 31 16.63 -4.02 22.38
CA LYS A 31 16.91 -3.40 23.68
C LYS A 31 16.70 -4.34 24.86
N GLU A 32 15.74 -5.25 24.72
CA GLU A 32 15.31 -6.13 25.81
C GLU A 32 16.08 -7.46 25.84
N TYR A 33 16.39 -8.03 24.67
CA TYR A 33 16.90 -9.39 24.55
C TYR A 33 18.34 -9.51 24.07
N VAL A 34 18.93 -8.49 23.45
CA VAL A 34 20.36 -8.52 23.09
C VAL A 34 21.19 -8.21 24.31
N VAL A 35 21.99 -9.18 24.77
CA VAL A 35 22.74 -9.11 26.04
C VAL A 35 24.04 -8.33 25.92
N ASP A 36 24.74 -8.49 24.80
CA ASP A 36 26.01 -7.80 24.53
C ASP A 36 25.77 -6.34 24.19
N ASP A 37 26.27 -5.42 25.02
CA ASP A 37 25.97 -3.99 24.90
C ASP A 37 26.62 -3.34 23.67
N GLU A 38 27.82 -3.73 23.26
CA GLU A 38 28.49 -3.19 22.07
C GLU A 38 27.73 -3.60 20.80
N ARG A 39 27.39 -4.87 20.68
CA ARG A 39 26.58 -5.41 19.58
C ARG A 39 25.19 -4.82 19.57
N LYS A 40 24.56 -4.64 20.73
CA LYS A 40 23.27 -3.96 20.89
C LYS A 40 23.29 -2.56 20.31
N ASP A 41 24.28 -1.76 20.65
CA ASP A 41 24.45 -0.39 20.18
C ASP A 41 24.63 -0.34 18.66
N GLU A 42 25.44 -1.24 18.09
CA GLU A 42 25.59 -1.36 16.65
C GLU A 42 24.25 -1.67 15.95
N ILE A 43 23.50 -2.65 16.45
CA ILE A 43 22.20 -3.02 15.90
C ILE A 43 21.21 -1.85 15.98
N LEU A 44 21.20 -1.13 17.11
CA LEU A 44 20.33 0.03 17.28
C LEU A 44 20.68 1.18 16.33
N ASP A 45 21.95 1.37 15.99
CA ASP A 45 22.38 2.35 15.00
C ASP A 45 21.98 1.93 13.57
N ASP A 46 22.07 0.64 13.23
CA ASP A 46 21.57 0.11 11.96
C ASP A 46 20.06 0.34 11.83
N LEU A 47 19.29 -0.01 12.86
CA LEU A 47 17.84 0.22 12.89
C LEU A 47 17.49 1.71 12.79
N LYS A 48 18.27 2.60 13.37
CA LYS A 48 18.07 4.05 13.27
C LYS A 48 18.31 4.57 11.85
N ARG A 49 19.26 3.98 11.09
CA ARG A 49 19.45 4.28 9.66
C ARG A 49 18.23 3.86 8.84
N SER A 50 17.74 2.64 9.07
CA SER A 50 16.53 2.13 8.43
C SER A 50 15.29 2.99 8.74
N GLU A 51 15.10 3.43 9.99
CA GLU A 51 14.02 4.35 10.37
C GLU A 51 14.06 5.69 9.60
N LYS A 52 15.27 6.25 9.43
CA LYS A 52 15.45 7.49 8.65
C LYS A 52 15.08 7.28 7.19
N MET A 53 15.49 6.15 6.61
CA MET A 53 15.19 5.78 5.24
C MET A 53 13.68 5.62 5.05
N ILE A 54 12.98 4.91 5.95
CA ILE A 54 11.52 4.76 5.94
C ILE A 54 10.82 6.12 6.03
N LYS A 55 11.30 7.02 6.88
CA LYS A 55 10.73 8.38 7.00
C LYS A 55 10.89 9.16 5.70
N SER A 56 12.06 9.06 5.05
CA SER A 56 12.32 9.71 3.76
C SER A 56 11.39 9.16 2.67
N PHE A 57 11.29 7.85 2.54
CA PHE A 57 10.42 7.19 1.59
C PHE A 57 8.94 7.57 1.82
N ASN A 58 8.48 7.56 3.07
CA ASN A 58 7.11 7.98 3.39
C ASN A 58 6.82 9.44 3.01
N LYS A 59 7.82 10.33 3.11
CA LYS A 59 7.69 11.73 2.65
C LYS A 59 7.58 11.80 1.13
N GLU A 60 8.42 11.07 0.43
CA GLU A 60 8.41 11.00 -1.03
C GLU A 60 7.09 10.40 -1.55
N ARG A 61 6.64 9.30 -0.98
CA ARG A 61 5.35 8.69 -1.31
C ARG A 61 4.16 9.65 -1.13
N LYS A 62 4.17 10.46 -0.06
CA LYS A 62 3.14 11.51 0.11
C LYS A 62 3.22 12.58 -0.99
N ALA A 63 4.41 12.91 -1.46
CA ALA A 63 4.59 13.83 -2.59
C ALA A 63 4.08 13.21 -3.90
N GLN A 64 4.44 11.95 -4.17
CA GLN A 64 3.95 11.18 -5.32
C GLN A 64 2.42 11.07 -5.31
N PHE A 65 1.79 10.81 -4.16
CA PHE A 65 0.32 10.77 -4.08
C PHE A 65 -0.33 12.14 -4.41
N LYS A 66 0.28 13.24 -4.00
CA LYS A 66 -0.20 14.58 -4.38
C LYS A 66 -0.05 14.83 -5.89
N GLU A 67 1.06 14.39 -6.48
CA GLU A 67 1.32 14.47 -7.91
C GLU A 67 0.31 13.62 -8.70
N PHE A 68 0.10 12.37 -8.29
CA PHE A 68 -0.94 11.51 -8.86
C PHE A 68 -2.31 12.20 -8.89
N LYS A 69 -2.74 12.80 -7.77
CA LYS A 69 -4.03 13.50 -7.72
C LYS A 69 -4.12 14.68 -8.69
N LYS A 70 -3.02 15.36 -8.97
CA LYS A 70 -2.99 16.44 -9.98
C LYS A 70 -3.13 15.86 -11.39
N LEU A 71 -2.35 14.83 -11.71
CA LEU A 71 -2.44 14.13 -13.00
C LEU A 71 -3.85 13.57 -13.22
N ASN A 72 -4.39 12.91 -12.22
CA ASN A 72 -5.70 12.29 -12.29
C ASN A 72 -6.87 13.31 -12.39
N ARG A 73 -6.68 14.58 -11.99
CA ARG A 73 -7.63 15.68 -12.13
C ARG A 73 -7.53 16.40 -13.48
N SER A 74 -6.47 16.21 -14.21
CA SER A 74 -6.23 16.88 -15.48
C SER A 74 -6.82 16.07 -16.65
N GLN A 75 -7.82 16.61 -17.31
CA GLN A 75 -8.36 16.01 -18.53
C GLN A 75 -7.32 15.94 -19.67
N ALA A 76 -6.29 16.81 -19.62
CA ALA A 76 -5.19 16.76 -20.58
C ALA A 76 -4.31 15.52 -20.41
N THR A 77 -4.23 14.97 -19.18
CA THR A 77 -3.39 13.80 -18.87
C THR A 77 -3.80 12.59 -19.71
N GLY A 78 -2.83 11.94 -20.31
CA GLY A 78 -3.01 10.73 -21.11
C GLY A 78 -2.58 9.46 -20.40
N SER A 79 -2.95 8.31 -20.99
CA SER A 79 -2.57 6.99 -20.47
C SER A 79 -1.05 6.85 -20.28
N ASN A 80 -0.24 7.27 -21.28
CA ASN A 80 1.22 7.18 -21.20
C ASN A 80 1.82 7.99 -20.05
N GLU A 81 1.24 9.16 -19.74
CA GLU A 81 1.70 10.02 -18.67
C GLU A 81 1.42 9.40 -17.30
N LEU A 82 0.20 8.84 -17.10
CA LEU A 82 -0.14 8.11 -15.88
C LEU A 82 0.69 6.83 -15.74
N THR A 83 0.84 6.06 -16.80
CA THR A 83 1.65 4.84 -16.77
C THR A 83 3.11 5.15 -16.43
N GLY A 84 3.72 6.14 -17.07
CA GLY A 84 5.08 6.57 -16.76
C GLY A 84 5.25 7.09 -15.32
N PHE A 85 4.23 7.77 -14.78
CA PHE A 85 4.21 8.16 -13.37
C PHE A 85 4.24 6.93 -12.44
N PHE A 86 3.42 5.91 -12.72
CA PHE A 86 3.38 4.70 -11.91
C PHE A 86 4.65 3.86 -12.03
N GLU A 87 5.21 3.73 -13.23
CA GLU A 87 6.49 3.04 -13.45
C GLU A 87 7.61 3.70 -12.63
N LYS A 88 7.72 5.02 -12.69
CA LYS A 88 8.68 5.78 -11.87
C LYS A 88 8.47 5.54 -10.37
N SER A 89 7.22 5.57 -9.91
CA SER A 89 6.89 5.30 -8.50
C SER A 89 7.29 3.89 -8.09
N MET A 90 7.13 2.90 -8.97
CA MET A 90 7.52 1.52 -8.72
C MET A 90 9.04 1.33 -8.71
N THR A 91 9.78 2.00 -9.60
CA THR A 91 11.25 2.01 -9.58
C THR A 91 11.79 2.55 -8.26
N THR A 92 11.31 3.72 -7.83
CA THR A 92 11.69 4.31 -6.52
C THR A 92 11.38 3.37 -5.36
N ARG A 93 10.24 2.69 -5.40
CA ARG A 93 9.87 1.70 -4.39
C ARG A 93 10.80 0.49 -4.40
N GLY A 94 11.12 -0.04 -5.57
CA GLY A 94 12.05 -1.17 -5.73
C GLY A 94 13.43 -0.87 -5.13
N GLU A 95 14.00 0.29 -5.45
CA GLU A 95 15.28 0.75 -4.89
C GLU A 95 15.22 0.79 -3.35
N TYR A 96 14.15 1.35 -2.81
CA TYR A 96 13.94 1.42 -1.38
C TYR A 96 13.80 0.02 -0.74
N GLN A 97 13.07 -0.90 -1.37
CA GLN A 97 12.91 -2.27 -0.89
C GLN A 97 14.23 -3.02 -0.87
N HIS A 98 15.07 -2.87 -1.89
CA HIS A 98 16.40 -3.47 -1.93
C HIS A 98 17.26 -3.00 -0.74
N HIS A 99 17.28 -1.72 -0.45
CA HIS A 99 18.00 -1.20 0.71
C HIS A 99 17.46 -1.72 2.05
N LEU A 100 16.14 -1.86 2.19
CA LEU A 100 15.54 -2.44 3.39
C LEU A 100 15.91 -3.91 3.56
N ILE A 101 15.95 -4.69 2.47
CA ILE A 101 16.37 -6.08 2.49
C ILE A 101 17.82 -6.17 2.98
N ASP A 102 18.72 -5.34 2.45
CA ASP A 102 20.13 -5.30 2.87
C ASP A 102 20.28 -4.98 4.36
N GLU A 103 19.61 -3.95 4.81
CA GLU A 103 19.63 -3.57 6.24
C GLU A 103 19.04 -4.69 7.12
N ARG A 104 17.98 -5.34 6.69
CA ARG A 104 17.36 -6.46 7.41
C ARG A 104 18.34 -7.63 7.58
N LEU A 105 19.02 -8.02 6.51
CA LEU A 105 20.03 -9.09 6.55
C LEU A 105 21.23 -8.70 7.45
N THR A 106 21.67 -7.45 7.37
CA THR A 106 22.73 -6.92 8.22
C THR A 106 22.35 -7.00 9.71
N VAL A 107 21.15 -6.60 10.05
CA VAL A 107 20.65 -6.63 11.43
C VAL A 107 20.47 -8.07 11.91
N SER A 108 19.85 -8.96 11.11
CA SER A 108 19.63 -10.34 11.53
C SER A 108 20.94 -11.11 11.74
N ALA A 109 21.97 -10.83 10.94
CA ALA A 109 23.28 -11.46 11.10
C ALA A 109 23.95 -11.14 12.43
N LYS A 110 23.62 -9.99 13.03
CA LYS A 110 24.16 -9.55 14.34
C LYS A 110 23.38 -10.08 15.55
N ILE A 111 22.19 -10.64 15.35
CA ILE A 111 21.32 -11.16 16.42
C ILE A 111 21.47 -12.68 16.46
N THR A 112 21.73 -13.25 17.63
CA THR A 112 21.85 -14.71 17.78
C THR A 112 20.48 -15.40 17.58
N PRO A 113 20.43 -16.71 17.25
CA PRO A 113 19.18 -17.43 17.10
C PRO A 113 18.28 -17.35 18.35
N ASP A 114 18.85 -17.47 19.54
CA ASP A 114 18.10 -17.45 20.81
C ASP A 114 17.52 -16.04 21.07
N GLU A 115 18.32 -14.98 20.87
CA GLU A 115 17.85 -13.60 20.97
C GLU A 115 16.77 -13.30 19.94
N TRP A 116 16.91 -13.81 18.69
CA TRP A 116 15.91 -13.65 17.66
C TRP A 116 14.58 -14.31 18.02
N SER A 117 14.62 -15.56 18.51
CA SER A 117 13.42 -16.26 18.97
C SER A 117 12.72 -15.47 20.08
N ALA A 118 13.46 -14.99 21.08
CA ALA A 118 12.91 -14.17 22.15
C ALA A 118 12.26 -12.87 21.66
N ILE A 119 12.88 -12.22 20.65
CA ILE A 119 12.35 -11.00 20.02
C ILE A 119 11.01 -11.30 19.31
N ILE A 120 10.97 -12.36 18.50
CA ILE A 120 9.79 -12.71 17.69
C ILE A 120 8.64 -13.16 18.59
N ASP A 121 8.88 -13.99 19.58
CA ASP A 121 7.85 -14.49 20.51
C ASP A 121 7.13 -13.34 21.25
N ASN A 122 7.83 -12.22 21.47
CA ASN A 122 7.28 -11.05 22.14
C ASN A 122 6.78 -9.94 21.18
N SER A 123 7.06 -10.02 19.88
CA SER A 123 6.60 -9.04 18.87
C SER A 123 5.18 -9.33 18.36
N GLY A 124 4.72 -10.57 18.39
CA GLY A 124 3.41 -10.98 17.86
C GLY A 124 2.22 -10.18 18.42
N HIS A 125 2.29 -9.76 19.66
CA HIS A 125 1.24 -8.95 20.29
C HIS A 125 1.09 -7.53 19.76
N ALA A 126 2.14 -6.95 19.17
CA ALA A 126 2.09 -5.59 18.62
C ALA A 126 1.47 -5.58 17.22
N THR A 127 1.75 -6.59 16.42
CA THR A 127 1.15 -6.79 15.08
C THR A 127 -0.36 -6.99 15.18
N ASP A 128 -0.81 -7.84 16.13
CA ASP A 128 -2.22 -8.07 16.39
C ASP A 128 -2.98 -6.79 16.75
N LYS A 129 -2.38 -5.91 17.56
CA LYS A 129 -3.00 -4.63 17.93
C LYS A 129 -3.16 -3.66 16.75
N ARG A 130 -2.21 -3.66 15.79
CA ARG A 130 -2.29 -2.82 14.58
C ARG A 130 -3.37 -3.34 13.64
N MET A 131 -3.42 -4.65 13.42
CA MET A 131 -4.47 -5.29 12.63
C MET A 131 -5.85 -5.06 13.24
N GLN A 132 -6.01 -5.21 14.56
CA GLN A 132 -7.26 -4.93 15.25
C GLN A 132 -7.69 -3.45 15.13
N LYS A 133 -6.76 -2.50 15.17
CA LYS A 133 -7.08 -1.08 14.96
C LYS A 133 -7.52 -0.79 13.52
N ALA A 134 -6.86 -1.40 12.54
CA ALA A 134 -7.26 -1.28 11.14
C ALA A 134 -8.66 -1.89 10.94
N GLN A 135 -8.90 -3.10 11.45
CA GLN A 135 -10.19 -3.76 11.39
C GLN A 135 -11.29 -2.91 12.03
N LYS A 136 -11.09 -2.36 13.23
CA LYS A 136 -12.07 -1.49 13.89
C LYS A 136 -12.41 -0.22 13.08
N LYS A 137 -11.47 0.32 12.30
CA LYS A 137 -11.77 1.45 11.40
C LYS A 137 -12.67 1.02 10.24
N LEU A 138 -12.40 -0.17 9.71
CA LEU A 138 -13.19 -0.78 8.63
C LEU A 138 -14.62 -1.09 9.09
N ASP A 139 -14.77 -1.74 10.22
CA ASP A 139 -16.08 -2.07 10.83
C ASP A 139 -16.93 -0.81 11.05
N LYS A 140 -16.28 0.30 11.43
CA LYS A 140 -16.97 1.58 11.61
C LYS A 140 -17.42 2.21 10.30
N ALA A 141 -16.64 2.09 9.22
CA ALA A 141 -17.02 2.60 7.90
C ALA A 141 -18.18 1.75 7.34
N GLU A 142 -18.10 0.44 7.46
CA GLU A 142 -19.15 -0.49 7.07
C GLU A 142 -20.46 -0.26 7.83
N ALA A 143 -20.39 -0.04 9.15
CA ALA A 143 -21.56 0.25 10.00
C ALA A 143 -22.25 1.59 9.64
N ARG A 144 -21.55 2.51 8.93
CA ARG A 144 -22.13 3.76 8.42
C ARG A 144 -22.68 3.62 7.01
N GLY A 145 -22.58 2.43 6.40
CA GLY A 145 -22.92 2.22 5.00
C GLY A 145 -22.03 2.99 4.02
N GLU A 146 -20.85 3.44 4.45
CA GLU A 146 -19.89 4.17 3.62
C GLU A 146 -19.06 3.17 2.83
N LEU A 147 -19.60 2.69 1.70
CA LEU A 147 -18.82 1.86 0.78
C LEU A 147 -17.82 2.73 0.00
N PRO A 148 -16.62 2.23 -0.28
CA PRO A 148 -15.66 2.94 -1.11
C PRO A 148 -16.28 3.27 -2.47
N PHE A 149 -16.12 4.51 -2.89
CA PHE A 149 -16.59 5.02 -4.18
C PHE A 149 -18.11 5.11 -4.39
N ASP A 150 -18.94 4.91 -3.36
CA ASP A 150 -20.39 5.13 -3.48
C ASP A 150 -20.70 6.57 -3.92
N LYS A 151 -19.98 7.55 -3.37
CA LYS A 151 -20.14 8.96 -3.78
C LYS A 151 -19.66 9.21 -5.20
N THR A 152 -18.61 8.53 -5.67
CA THR A 152 -18.22 8.58 -7.09
C THR A 152 -19.33 8.02 -7.97
N ARG A 153 -19.95 6.94 -7.55
CA ARG A 153 -21.08 6.30 -8.24
C ARG A 153 -22.29 7.24 -8.34
N GLU A 154 -22.66 7.87 -7.23
CA GLU A 154 -23.73 8.88 -7.18
C GLU A 154 -23.44 10.05 -8.15
N VAL A 155 -22.19 10.58 -8.10
CA VAL A 155 -21.81 11.69 -8.99
C VAL A 155 -21.81 11.30 -10.47
N ILE A 156 -21.44 10.07 -10.83
CA ILE A 156 -21.56 9.58 -12.21
C ILE A 156 -23.03 9.62 -12.63
N ALA A 157 -23.95 9.09 -11.82
CA ALA A 157 -25.38 9.07 -12.12
C ALA A 157 -26.03 10.47 -12.18
N GLU A 158 -25.53 11.43 -11.40
CA GLU A 158 -26.08 12.79 -11.36
C GLU A 158 -25.50 13.72 -12.43
N ALA A 159 -24.22 13.55 -12.77
CA ALA A 159 -23.48 14.50 -13.58
C ALA A 159 -23.39 14.12 -15.06
N VAL A 160 -23.36 12.83 -15.39
CA VAL A 160 -23.19 12.36 -16.77
C VAL A 160 -24.56 12.33 -17.45
N ALA A 161 -24.71 13.18 -18.47
CA ALA A 161 -26.00 13.39 -19.12
C ALA A 161 -26.38 12.28 -20.13
N ASP A 162 -25.39 11.65 -20.75
CA ASP A 162 -25.55 10.54 -21.67
C ASP A 162 -25.74 9.23 -20.90
N THR A 163 -26.89 8.58 -21.05
CA THR A 163 -27.22 7.36 -20.30
C THR A 163 -26.29 6.17 -20.66
N ASP A 164 -25.86 6.07 -21.92
CA ASP A 164 -24.97 4.98 -22.34
C ASP A 164 -23.57 5.22 -21.73
N ALA A 165 -23.10 6.47 -21.69
CA ALA A 165 -21.86 6.86 -21.03
C ALA A 165 -21.93 6.63 -19.51
N GLU A 166 -23.03 7.03 -18.87
CA GLU A 166 -23.27 6.77 -17.44
C GLU A 166 -23.16 5.29 -17.12
N GLN A 167 -23.91 4.44 -17.83
CA GLN A 167 -23.89 3.00 -17.62
C GLN A 167 -22.48 2.42 -17.80
N LEU A 168 -21.78 2.81 -18.88
CA LEU A 168 -20.41 2.37 -19.13
C LEU A 168 -19.47 2.74 -17.98
N LEU A 169 -19.55 3.97 -17.46
CA LEU A 169 -18.69 4.43 -16.38
C LEU A 169 -18.99 3.71 -15.06
N GLN A 170 -20.26 3.41 -14.78
CA GLN A 170 -20.66 2.57 -13.64
C GLN A 170 -20.06 1.15 -13.75
N GLU A 171 -20.16 0.53 -14.94
CA GLU A 171 -19.58 -0.79 -15.19
C GLU A 171 -18.06 -0.79 -15.06
N ARG A 172 -17.36 0.27 -15.51
CA ARG A 172 -15.90 0.42 -15.37
C ARG A 172 -15.48 0.62 -13.92
N LEU A 173 -16.21 1.42 -13.17
CA LEU A 173 -16.01 1.58 -11.73
C LEU A 173 -16.17 0.25 -11.00
N ASP A 174 -17.23 -0.49 -11.31
CA ASP A 174 -17.48 -1.81 -10.72
C ASP A 174 -16.40 -2.84 -11.06
N ALA A 175 -15.93 -2.85 -12.31
CA ALA A 175 -14.85 -3.74 -12.74
C ALA A 175 -13.55 -3.42 -11.99
N MET A 176 -13.23 -2.13 -11.82
CA MET A 176 -12.09 -1.68 -11.03
C MET A 176 -12.21 -2.12 -9.58
N LEU A 177 -13.37 -1.93 -8.94
CA LEU A 177 -13.60 -2.31 -7.54
C LEU A 177 -13.51 -3.81 -7.32
N ARG A 178 -14.11 -4.62 -8.22
CA ARG A 178 -13.97 -6.10 -8.19
C ARG A 178 -12.51 -6.54 -8.33
N SER A 179 -11.72 -5.86 -9.16
CA SER A 179 -10.29 -6.15 -9.32
C SER A 179 -9.51 -5.82 -8.05
N PHE A 180 -9.82 -4.70 -7.39
CA PHE A 180 -9.23 -4.34 -6.11
C PHE A 180 -9.58 -5.35 -5.02
N GLU A 181 -10.81 -5.82 -5.00
CA GLU A 181 -11.27 -6.85 -4.06
C GLU A 181 -10.51 -8.17 -4.25
N LYS A 182 -10.39 -8.64 -5.50
CA LYS A 182 -9.64 -9.84 -5.84
C LYS A 182 -8.17 -9.70 -5.41
N LEU A 183 -7.52 -8.60 -5.80
CA LEU A 183 -6.13 -8.33 -5.46
C LEU A 183 -5.91 -8.18 -3.95
N GLY A 184 -6.84 -7.56 -3.24
CA GLY A 184 -6.80 -7.46 -1.78
C GLY A 184 -6.92 -8.82 -1.09
N SER A 185 -7.74 -9.72 -1.64
CA SER A 185 -7.88 -11.09 -1.13
C SER A 185 -6.62 -11.93 -1.42
N GLU A 186 -6.05 -11.82 -2.61
CA GLU A 186 -4.79 -12.47 -2.97
C GLU A 186 -3.65 -12.02 -2.06
N LEU A 187 -3.53 -10.71 -1.81
CA LEU A 187 -2.54 -10.16 -0.88
C LEU A 187 -2.75 -10.62 0.57
N SER A 188 -3.99 -10.77 1.00
CA SER A 188 -4.27 -11.29 2.34
C SER A 188 -3.84 -12.75 2.48
N ALA A 189 -4.01 -13.55 1.43
CA ALA A 189 -3.55 -14.94 1.39
C ALA A 189 -2.01 -15.03 1.36
N VAL A 190 -1.37 -14.18 0.57
CA VAL A 190 0.10 -14.02 0.51
C VAL A 190 0.64 -13.59 1.88
N ASN A 191 0.07 -12.56 2.51
CA ASN A 191 0.51 -12.06 3.82
C ASN A 191 0.49 -13.13 4.93
N VAL A 192 -0.43 -14.08 4.91
CA VAL A 192 -0.47 -15.16 5.92
C VAL A 192 0.71 -16.13 5.74
N ASN A 193 1.04 -16.48 4.50
CA ASN A 193 2.18 -17.37 4.21
C ASN A 193 3.53 -16.64 4.34
N GLU A 194 3.58 -15.37 3.98
CA GLU A 194 4.81 -14.57 3.99
C GLU A 194 5.14 -14.00 5.36
N SER A 195 4.15 -13.80 6.25
CA SER A 195 4.45 -13.38 7.62
C SER A 195 5.34 -14.38 8.34
N ALA A 196 5.19 -15.68 8.08
CA ALA A 196 6.07 -16.72 8.60
C ALA A 196 7.50 -16.61 8.01
N LEU A 197 7.62 -16.35 6.70
CA LEU A 197 8.92 -16.14 6.05
C LEU A 197 9.61 -14.88 6.57
N LEU A 198 8.86 -13.79 6.74
CA LEU A 198 9.42 -12.51 7.17
C LEU A 198 9.90 -12.53 8.63
N VAL A 199 9.38 -13.40 9.49
CA VAL A 199 9.90 -13.58 10.85
C VAL A 199 11.07 -14.55 10.93
N ASP A 200 11.36 -15.29 9.86
CA ASP A 200 12.53 -16.16 9.79
C ASP A 200 13.82 -15.33 9.85
N ARG A 201 14.71 -15.67 10.81
CA ARG A 201 16.01 -15.03 10.95
C ARG A 201 16.90 -15.25 9.73
N ASP A 202 16.84 -16.45 9.20
CA ASP A 202 17.75 -16.95 8.15
C ASP A 202 17.13 -16.86 6.75
N ILE A 203 16.06 -16.09 6.59
CA ILE A 203 15.46 -15.80 5.29
C ILE A 203 16.50 -15.25 4.32
N SER A 204 16.56 -15.80 3.12
CA SER A 204 17.51 -15.36 2.10
C SER A 204 17.09 -14.04 1.44
N ARG A 205 18.07 -13.34 0.86
CA ARG A 205 17.83 -12.16 0.03
C ARG A 205 16.82 -12.43 -1.08
N ASP A 206 16.99 -13.55 -1.79
CA ASP A 206 16.15 -13.90 -2.93
C ASP A 206 14.69 -14.15 -2.53
N GLN A 207 14.48 -14.79 -1.38
CA GLN A 207 13.12 -14.97 -0.84
C GLN A 207 12.46 -13.63 -0.48
N MET A 208 13.19 -12.72 0.20
CA MET A 208 12.67 -11.38 0.52
C MET A 208 12.39 -10.56 -0.74
N GLN A 209 13.25 -10.67 -1.75
CA GLN A 209 13.07 -9.98 -3.02
C GLN A 209 11.85 -10.51 -3.77
N GLN A 210 11.65 -11.81 -3.81
CA GLN A 210 10.47 -12.44 -4.41
C GLN A 210 9.17 -11.94 -3.77
N VAL A 211 9.12 -11.83 -2.44
CA VAL A 211 7.97 -11.24 -1.72
C VAL A 211 7.72 -9.81 -2.16
N ALA A 212 8.78 -8.98 -2.22
CA ALA A 212 8.67 -7.60 -2.64
C ALA A 212 8.17 -7.45 -4.09
N GLU A 213 8.65 -8.31 -4.99
CA GLU A 213 8.25 -8.34 -6.41
C GLU A 213 6.78 -8.74 -6.56
N GLN A 214 6.32 -9.78 -5.88
CA GLN A 214 4.91 -10.19 -5.89
C GLN A 214 3.99 -9.06 -5.43
N MET A 215 4.35 -8.36 -4.34
CA MET A 215 3.60 -7.19 -3.88
C MET A 215 3.61 -6.04 -4.92
N ASN A 216 4.70 -5.87 -5.65
CA ASN A 216 4.82 -4.85 -6.68
C ASN A 216 3.99 -5.18 -7.93
N GLU A 217 3.90 -6.44 -8.32
CA GLU A 217 3.01 -6.89 -9.41
C GLU A 217 1.55 -6.58 -9.10
N VAL A 218 1.12 -6.85 -7.88
CA VAL A 218 -0.23 -6.50 -7.43
C VAL A 218 -0.47 -4.99 -7.53
N ARG A 219 0.49 -4.17 -7.09
CA ARG A 219 0.39 -2.70 -7.20
C ARG A 219 0.26 -2.25 -8.65
N LEU A 220 1.06 -2.81 -9.56
CA LEU A 220 0.98 -2.50 -10.99
C LEU A 220 -0.39 -2.88 -11.58
N ALA A 221 -0.95 -4.01 -11.19
CA ALA A 221 -2.29 -4.41 -11.63
C ALA A 221 -3.35 -3.38 -11.19
N VAL A 222 -3.30 -2.94 -9.93
CA VAL A 222 -4.23 -1.90 -9.43
C VAL A 222 -4.03 -0.57 -10.16
N PHE A 223 -2.81 -0.16 -10.45
CA PHE A 223 -2.53 1.06 -11.22
C PHE A 223 -3.12 1.02 -12.63
N ARG A 224 -3.05 -0.12 -13.32
CA ARG A 224 -3.67 -0.30 -14.63
C ARG A 224 -5.18 -0.03 -14.59
N HIS A 225 -5.87 -0.56 -13.59
CA HIS A 225 -7.30 -0.30 -13.42
C HIS A 225 -7.62 1.17 -13.13
N LEU A 226 -6.76 1.88 -12.39
CA LEU A 226 -6.90 3.33 -12.18
C LEU A 226 -6.73 4.11 -13.51
N VAL A 227 -5.75 3.72 -14.33
CA VAL A 227 -5.54 4.32 -15.66
C VAL A 227 -6.75 4.05 -16.57
N ASP A 228 -7.24 2.80 -16.59
CA ASP A 228 -8.39 2.40 -17.41
C ASP A 228 -9.64 3.20 -17.05
N PHE A 229 -9.92 3.37 -15.75
CA PHE A 229 -11.05 4.18 -15.30
C PHE A 229 -10.88 5.66 -15.68
N HIS A 230 -9.71 6.25 -15.45
CA HIS A 230 -9.39 7.62 -15.87
C HIS A 230 -9.64 7.82 -17.36
N MET A 231 -9.16 6.91 -18.19
CA MET A 231 -9.33 7.00 -19.64
C MET A 231 -10.79 6.82 -20.07
N ALA A 232 -11.56 5.95 -19.40
CA ALA A 232 -12.98 5.80 -19.66
C ALA A 232 -13.74 7.11 -19.35
N VAL A 233 -13.51 7.72 -18.17
CA VAL A 233 -14.13 9.02 -17.85
C VAL A 233 -13.75 10.07 -18.88
N LYS A 234 -12.47 10.15 -19.26
CA LYS A 234 -11.98 11.12 -20.25
C LYS A 234 -12.65 10.99 -21.63
N GLN A 235 -12.96 9.77 -22.04
CA GLN A 235 -13.54 9.49 -23.36
C GLN A 235 -15.05 9.74 -23.43
N HIS A 236 -15.73 9.62 -22.30
CA HIS A 236 -17.19 9.58 -22.23
C HIS A 236 -17.81 10.74 -21.43
N THR A 237 -17.03 11.78 -21.11
CA THR A 237 -17.53 12.96 -20.40
C THR A 237 -17.05 14.25 -21.04
N ASP A 238 -17.87 15.30 -20.92
CA ASP A 238 -17.46 16.67 -21.21
C ASP A 238 -16.57 17.26 -20.09
N ALA A 239 -16.12 18.51 -20.22
CA ALA A 239 -15.23 19.14 -19.26
C ALA A 239 -15.87 19.36 -17.88
N THR A 240 -17.17 19.56 -17.82
CA THR A 240 -17.92 19.81 -16.57
C THR A 240 -18.16 18.49 -15.85
N GLU A 241 -18.64 17.50 -16.55
CA GLU A 241 -18.88 16.14 -16.07
C GLU A 241 -17.56 15.52 -15.57
N TRP A 242 -16.48 15.68 -16.34
CA TRP A 242 -15.12 15.29 -15.98
C TRP A 242 -14.70 15.86 -14.62
N ASP A 243 -14.83 17.19 -14.45
CA ASP A 243 -14.40 17.84 -13.21
C ASP A 243 -15.15 17.31 -12.00
N GLN A 244 -16.45 17.07 -12.12
CA GLN A 244 -17.30 16.55 -11.05
C GLN A 244 -16.90 15.12 -10.68
N VAL A 245 -16.83 14.22 -11.66
CA VAL A 245 -16.52 12.80 -11.44
C VAL A 245 -15.12 12.64 -10.89
N MET A 246 -14.10 13.23 -11.52
CA MET A 246 -12.71 13.05 -11.09
C MET A 246 -12.37 13.77 -9.79
N LYS A 247 -13.09 14.84 -9.43
CA LYS A 247 -12.99 15.45 -8.10
C LYS A 247 -13.47 14.52 -7.01
N GLN A 248 -14.62 13.90 -7.18
CA GLN A 248 -15.15 12.95 -6.20
C GLN A 248 -14.30 11.69 -6.15
N PHE A 249 -13.91 11.14 -7.29
CA PHE A 249 -13.04 9.97 -7.37
C PHE A 249 -11.71 10.17 -6.60
N ASN A 250 -11.03 11.30 -6.82
CA ASN A 250 -9.81 11.63 -6.07
C ASN A 250 -10.06 11.81 -4.56
N LYS A 251 -11.25 12.23 -4.15
CA LYS A 251 -11.63 12.33 -2.74
C LYS A 251 -11.78 10.93 -2.13
N ASP A 252 -12.48 10.04 -2.83
CA ASP A 252 -12.70 8.67 -2.38
C ASP A 252 -11.37 7.89 -2.28
N ILE A 253 -10.47 8.01 -3.27
CA ILE A 253 -9.11 7.47 -3.16
C ILE A 253 -8.37 8.03 -1.94
N SER A 254 -8.53 9.32 -1.63
CA SER A 254 -7.83 9.95 -0.51
C SER A 254 -8.32 9.46 0.86
N LEU A 255 -9.60 9.06 0.97
CA LEU A 255 -10.17 8.49 2.20
C LEU A 255 -9.64 7.07 2.48
N THR A 256 -9.28 6.34 1.42
CA THR A 256 -8.80 4.96 1.52
C THR A 256 -7.28 4.85 1.64
N ALA A 257 -6.53 5.92 1.31
CA ALA A 257 -5.06 5.95 1.30
C ALA A 257 -4.43 6.29 2.67
N HIS A 258 -5.23 6.54 3.69
CA HIS A 258 -4.84 6.93 5.07
C HIS A 258 -5.36 5.95 6.10
#